data_4b4f0dbf2f3a76b73af0a9caea6efeac
#
_entry.id   4b4f0dbf2f3a76b73af0a9caea6efeac
#
_cell.length_a   1.000
_cell.length_b   1.000
_cell.length_c   1.000
_cell.angle_alpha   90.00
_cell.angle_beta   90.00
_cell.angle_gamma   90.00
#
_symmetry.space_group_name_H-M   'P 1'
#
loop_
_entity.id
_entity.type
_entity.pdbx_description
1 polymer ?
#
loop_
_entity_poly.entity_id
_entity_poly.type
_entity_poly.pdbx_seq_one_letter_code
_entity_poly.pdbx_strand_id
1 'polypeptide(L)'
;MQEAGMSFLSTWQDFYVIVGTAAATLMGLIFVVITLIAQLQVQVPSPRSGIAVFSTPNVFHFGAALLVAAILSAPWQALWQASLLLGLAGLVGVTYILIVLWLARHRLAEYQLVRSDWLWYTILPLISYAAFVVAAIVLPSQPTPALFVIASAMMLLLFIGIHNAWDLVTYTAFEHARSQNTSQE
;
A
#
# COMPACT_ATOMS: atom_id res chain seq x y z
N MET A 1 -9.05 -9.14 31.83
CA MET A 1 -9.30 -8.68 30.46
C MET A 1 -8.02 -8.44 29.65
N GLN A 2 -6.93 -7.94 30.22
CA GLN A 2 -5.65 -7.73 29.52
C GLN A 2 -4.98 -9.02 29.05
N GLU A 3 -4.91 -10.05 29.90
CA GLU A 3 -4.31 -11.36 29.54
C GLU A 3 -5.05 -12.03 28.37
N ALA A 4 -6.39 -11.98 28.37
CA ALA A 4 -7.18 -12.49 27.27
C ALA A 4 -6.89 -11.74 25.94
N GLY A 5 -6.69 -10.41 25.99
CA GLY A 5 -6.36 -9.61 24.81
C GLY A 5 -5.02 -9.97 24.17
N MET A 6 -4.00 -10.28 24.98
CA MET A 6 -2.69 -10.71 24.49
C MET A 6 -2.71 -12.11 23.89
N SER A 7 -3.56 -13.02 24.40
CA SER A 7 -3.75 -14.32 23.79
C SER A 7 -4.36 -14.26 22.39
N PHE A 8 -5.18 -13.24 22.10
CA PHE A 8 -5.72 -13.03 20.74
C PHE A 8 -4.63 -12.64 19.74
N LEU A 9 -3.71 -11.74 20.09
CA LEU A 9 -2.60 -11.37 19.21
C LEU A 9 -1.70 -12.58 18.90
N SER A 10 -1.41 -13.44 19.88
CA SER A 10 -0.59 -14.62 19.64
C SER A 10 -1.25 -15.63 18.68
N THR A 11 -2.59 -15.74 18.71
CA THR A 11 -3.33 -16.60 17.77
C THR A 11 -3.21 -16.12 16.32
N TRP A 12 -3.01 -14.81 16.10
CA TRP A 12 -2.87 -14.20 14.78
C TRP A 12 -1.41 -14.03 14.33
N GLN A 13 -0.45 -14.44 15.15
CA GLN A 13 0.97 -14.19 14.89
C GLN A 13 1.45 -14.73 13.55
N ASP A 14 1.07 -15.96 13.21
CA ASP A 14 1.45 -16.58 11.94
C ASP A 14 0.90 -15.79 10.73
N PHE A 15 -0.34 -15.31 10.84
CA PHE A 15 -0.93 -14.48 9.80
C PHE A 15 -0.11 -13.19 9.59
N TYR A 16 0.26 -12.49 10.66
CA TYR A 16 1.03 -11.25 10.54
C TYR A 16 2.44 -11.50 10.01
N VAL A 17 3.09 -12.61 10.42
CA VAL A 17 4.39 -13.00 9.87
C VAL A 17 4.29 -13.28 8.37
N ILE A 18 3.30 -14.04 7.92
CA ILE A 18 3.08 -14.35 6.51
C ILE A 18 2.84 -13.07 5.70
N VAL A 19 1.90 -12.23 6.14
CA VAL A 19 1.52 -11.00 5.42
C VAL A 19 2.66 -9.98 5.44
N GLY A 20 3.35 -9.82 6.57
CA GLY A 20 4.51 -8.94 6.68
C GLY A 20 5.66 -9.38 5.78
N THR A 21 5.95 -10.68 5.73
CA THR A 21 6.98 -11.25 4.84
C THR A 21 6.61 -11.05 3.37
N ALA A 22 5.35 -11.29 3.00
CA ALA A 22 4.86 -11.05 1.65
C ALA A 22 5.00 -9.57 1.27
N ALA A 23 4.60 -8.65 2.17
CA ALA A 23 4.73 -7.20 1.95
C ALA A 23 6.19 -6.77 1.74
N ALA A 24 7.12 -7.26 2.57
CA ALA A 24 8.55 -6.98 2.45
C ALA A 24 9.12 -7.52 1.13
N THR A 25 8.74 -8.73 0.74
CA THR A 25 9.16 -9.34 -0.53
C THR A 25 8.65 -8.55 -1.73
N LEU A 26 7.38 -8.17 -1.75
CA LEU A 26 6.78 -7.36 -2.81
C LEU A 26 7.44 -5.98 -2.90
N MET A 27 7.76 -5.36 -1.77
CA MET A 27 8.51 -4.11 -1.73
C MET A 27 9.90 -4.27 -2.37
N GLY A 28 10.62 -5.34 -2.06
CA GLY A 28 11.92 -5.64 -2.68
C GLY A 28 11.81 -5.86 -4.19
N LEU A 29 10.77 -6.57 -4.66
CA LEU A 29 10.53 -6.79 -6.09
C LEU A 29 10.21 -5.49 -6.84
N ILE A 30 9.46 -4.56 -6.23
CA ILE A 30 9.20 -3.23 -6.82
C ILE A 30 10.52 -2.45 -7.01
N PHE A 31 11.48 -2.52 -6.08
CA PHE A 31 12.77 -1.89 -6.27
C PHE A 31 13.51 -2.46 -7.49
N VAL A 32 13.47 -3.76 -7.70
CA VAL A 32 14.05 -4.40 -8.90
C VAL A 32 13.38 -3.88 -10.17
N VAL A 33 12.05 -3.84 -10.21
CA VAL A 33 11.27 -3.34 -11.35
C VAL A 33 11.61 -1.88 -11.66
N ILE A 34 11.63 -1.02 -10.65
CA ILE A 34 11.98 0.41 -10.83
C ILE A 34 13.40 0.56 -11.39
N THR A 35 14.36 -0.24 -10.89
CA THR A 35 15.74 -0.22 -11.37
C THR A 35 15.84 -0.63 -12.84
N LEU A 36 15.12 -1.69 -13.24
CA LEU A 36 15.09 -2.13 -14.65
C LEU A 36 14.46 -1.06 -15.56
N ILE A 37 13.33 -0.48 -15.15
CA ILE A 37 12.68 0.59 -15.90
C ILE A 37 13.61 1.82 -16.03
N ALA A 38 14.30 2.19 -14.96
CA ALA A 38 15.24 3.30 -14.97
C ALA A 38 16.42 3.06 -15.94
N GLN A 39 16.90 1.82 -16.04
CA GLN A 39 17.95 1.44 -17.00
C GLN A 39 17.45 1.51 -18.45
N LEU A 40 16.23 1.08 -18.72
CA LEU A 40 15.64 1.14 -20.07
C LEU A 40 15.38 2.58 -20.51
N GLN A 41 15.02 3.48 -19.60
CA GLN A 41 14.72 4.88 -19.91
C GLN A 41 15.94 5.78 -20.10
N VAL A 42 17.12 5.36 -19.72
CA VAL A 42 18.36 6.10 -20.02
C VAL A 42 18.58 6.26 -21.54
N GLN A 43 17.91 5.45 -22.36
CA GLN A 43 17.96 5.52 -23.82
C GLN A 43 16.85 6.37 -24.45
N VAL A 44 15.89 6.88 -23.67
CA VAL A 44 14.74 7.68 -24.18
C VAL A 44 14.72 9.04 -23.45
N PRO A 45 14.89 10.17 -24.15
CA PRO A 45 14.74 11.49 -23.53
C PRO A 45 13.26 11.77 -23.25
N SER A 46 12.76 11.34 -22.10
CA SER A 46 11.39 11.61 -21.66
C SER A 46 11.34 12.01 -20.18
N PRO A 47 10.44 12.92 -19.77
CA PRO A 47 10.54 13.55 -18.45
C PRO A 47 10.34 12.53 -17.32
N ARG A 48 11.26 12.57 -16.37
CA ARG A 48 11.37 11.75 -15.14
C ARG A 48 10.12 11.73 -14.24
N SER A 49 9.02 12.35 -14.66
CA SER A 49 7.84 12.60 -13.81
C SER A 49 6.88 11.41 -13.69
N GLY A 50 6.77 10.54 -14.69
CA GLY A 50 5.75 9.49 -14.71
C GLY A 50 6.02 8.34 -13.72
N ILE A 51 7.23 7.80 -13.69
CA ILE A 51 7.54 6.59 -12.89
C ILE A 51 7.47 6.87 -11.41
N ALA A 52 7.99 8.01 -10.93
CA ALA A 52 7.97 8.35 -9.52
C ALA A 52 6.53 8.52 -8.99
N VAL A 53 5.61 9.04 -9.83
CA VAL A 53 4.21 9.27 -9.43
C VAL A 53 3.46 7.96 -9.24
N PHE A 54 3.72 6.94 -10.06
CA PHE A 54 2.98 5.66 -10.02
C PHE A 54 3.63 4.59 -9.14
N SER A 55 4.94 4.65 -8.88
CA SER A 55 5.62 3.66 -8.03
C SER A 55 5.56 3.99 -6.54
N THR A 56 5.50 5.25 -6.17
CA THR A 56 5.48 5.70 -4.76
C THR A 56 4.28 5.16 -3.98
N PRO A 57 3.03 5.17 -4.50
CA PRO A 57 1.88 4.61 -3.79
C PRO A 57 2.03 3.12 -3.46
N ASN A 58 2.59 2.31 -4.36
CA ASN A 58 2.75 0.87 -4.17
C ASN A 58 3.70 0.54 -3.02
N VAL A 59 4.86 1.20 -2.99
CA VAL A 59 5.84 1.07 -1.91
C VAL A 59 5.21 1.50 -0.58
N PHE A 60 4.40 2.56 -0.59
CA PHE A 60 3.70 3.04 0.60
C PHE A 60 2.68 2.01 1.13
N HIS A 61 1.88 1.36 0.25
CA HIS A 61 0.89 0.37 0.65
C HIS A 61 1.55 -0.91 1.20
N PHE A 62 2.61 -1.40 0.56
CA PHE A 62 3.38 -2.54 1.06
C PHE A 62 4.07 -2.20 2.38
N GLY A 63 4.66 -1.00 2.49
CA GLY A 63 5.28 -0.50 3.73
C GLY A 63 4.28 -0.38 4.88
N ALA A 64 3.06 0.08 4.60
CA ALA A 64 1.99 0.16 5.60
C ALA A 64 1.57 -1.24 6.07
N ALA A 65 1.39 -2.21 5.16
CA ALA A 65 1.07 -3.59 5.53
C ALA A 65 2.19 -4.23 6.37
N LEU A 66 3.46 -4.02 5.98
CA LEU A 66 4.63 -4.47 6.74
C LEU A 66 4.67 -3.83 8.14
N LEU A 67 4.46 -2.51 8.23
CA LEU A 67 4.45 -1.79 9.50
C LEU A 67 3.35 -2.29 10.44
N VAL A 68 2.13 -2.48 9.93
CA VAL A 68 1.01 -3.02 10.72
C VAL A 68 1.30 -4.44 11.17
N ALA A 69 1.89 -5.30 10.31
CA ALA A 69 2.33 -6.64 10.69
C ALA A 69 3.36 -6.58 11.83
N ALA A 70 4.35 -5.71 11.75
CA ALA A 70 5.36 -5.54 12.79
C ALA A 70 4.75 -5.02 14.11
N ILE A 71 3.83 -4.04 14.05
CA ILE A 71 3.12 -3.54 15.23
C ILE A 71 2.37 -4.70 15.92
N LEU A 72 1.61 -5.50 15.19
CA LEU A 72 0.78 -6.54 15.78
C LEU A 72 1.57 -7.81 16.20
N SER A 73 2.77 -7.98 15.69
CA SER A 73 3.70 -9.05 16.11
C SER A 73 4.57 -8.66 17.29
N ALA A 74 4.61 -7.38 17.69
CA ALA A 74 5.43 -6.93 18.80
C ALA A 74 4.86 -7.39 20.15
N PRO A 75 5.71 -7.67 21.17
CA PRO A 75 5.29 -8.17 22.47
C PRO A 75 4.76 -7.05 23.38
N TRP A 76 3.58 -6.53 23.07
CA TRP A 76 2.95 -5.48 23.85
C TRP A 76 2.49 -5.94 25.21
N GLN A 77 2.63 -5.09 26.22
CA GLN A 77 2.10 -5.36 27.55
C GLN A 77 0.61 -5.03 27.66
N ALA A 78 0.10 -4.17 26.78
CA ALA A 78 -1.31 -3.78 26.77
C ALA A 78 -1.77 -3.44 25.33
N LEU A 79 -3.00 -3.84 24.99
CA LEU A 79 -3.58 -3.62 23.64
C LEU A 79 -3.66 -2.15 23.23
N TRP A 80 -3.82 -1.22 24.18
CA TRP A 80 -3.89 0.21 23.86
C TRP A 80 -2.62 0.74 23.19
N GLN A 81 -1.45 0.14 23.48
CA GLN A 81 -0.18 0.53 22.87
C GLN A 81 -0.17 0.17 21.38
N ALA A 82 -0.56 -1.06 21.05
CA ALA A 82 -0.74 -1.49 19.66
C ALA A 82 -1.82 -0.67 18.93
N SER A 83 -2.94 -0.39 19.61
CA SER A 83 -4.03 0.44 19.09
C SER A 83 -3.57 1.85 18.74
N LEU A 84 -2.77 2.48 19.60
CA LEU A 84 -2.24 3.82 19.35
C LEU A 84 -1.40 3.86 18.08
N LEU A 85 -0.45 2.93 17.93
CA LEU A 85 0.43 2.87 16.76
C LEU A 85 -0.33 2.50 15.49
N LEU A 86 -1.30 1.58 15.59
CA LEU A 86 -2.18 1.23 14.48
C LEU A 86 -3.01 2.44 14.03
N GLY A 87 -3.58 3.19 14.97
CA GLY A 87 -4.35 4.40 14.70
C GLY A 87 -3.50 5.48 14.03
N LEU A 88 -2.26 5.69 14.50
CA LEU A 88 -1.31 6.61 13.88
C LEU A 88 -0.95 6.16 12.45
N ALA A 89 -0.67 4.87 12.24
CA ALA A 89 -0.40 4.35 10.90
C ALA A 89 -1.60 4.56 9.95
N GLY A 90 -2.83 4.31 10.43
CA GLY A 90 -4.06 4.56 9.68
C GLY A 90 -4.23 6.04 9.33
N LEU A 91 -4.03 6.96 10.29
CA LEU A 91 -4.13 8.40 10.07
C LEU A 91 -3.09 8.92 9.07
N VAL A 92 -1.84 8.44 9.16
CA VAL A 92 -0.79 8.76 8.18
C VAL A 92 -1.20 8.28 6.79
N GLY A 93 -1.76 7.06 6.68
CA GLY A 93 -2.25 6.53 5.43
C GLY A 93 -3.41 7.35 4.84
N VAL A 94 -4.42 7.69 5.63
CA VAL A 94 -5.53 8.56 5.21
C VAL A 94 -5.01 9.92 4.73
N THR A 95 -4.12 10.55 5.53
CA THR A 95 -3.53 11.84 5.17
C THR A 95 -2.75 11.76 3.87
N TYR A 96 -1.96 10.71 3.67
CA TYR A 96 -1.23 10.47 2.44
C TYR A 96 -2.17 10.41 1.22
N ILE A 97 -3.24 9.62 1.28
CA ILE A 97 -4.21 9.50 0.19
C ILE A 97 -4.90 10.83 -0.09
N LEU A 98 -5.26 11.60 0.94
CA LEU A 98 -5.86 12.92 0.76
C LEU A 98 -4.91 13.92 0.10
N ILE A 99 -3.61 13.89 0.45
CA ILE A 99 -2.59 14.71 -0.21
C ILE A 99 -2.43 14.33 -1.68
N VAL A 100 -2.34 13.03 -1.98
CA VAL A 100 -2.25 12.54 -3.36
C VAL A 100 -3.48 12.97 -4.16
N LEU A 101 -4.67 12.85 -3.59
CA LEU A 101 -5.93 13.26 -4.20
C LEU A 101 -5.97 14.77 -4.47
N TRP A 102 -5.56 15.58 -3.50
CA TRP A 102 -5.49 17.04 -3.63
C TRP A 102 -4.52 17.44 -4.75
N LEU A 103 -3.33 16.83 -4.77
CA LEU A 103 -2.31 17.09 -5.77
C LEU A 103 -2.77 16.68 -7.18
N ALA A 104 -3.44 15.52 -7.30
CA ALA A 104 -4.00 15.04 -8.56
C ALA A 104 -5.05 16.01 -9.10
N ARG A 105 -5.95 16.50 -8.26
CA ARG A 105 -6.98 17.49 -8.70
C ARG A 105 -6.41 18.82 -9.17
N HIS A 106 -5.31 19.29 -8.55
CA HIS A 106 -4.75 20.59 -8.87
C HIS A 106 -3.73 20.57 -10.03
N ARG A 107 -3.05 19.43 -10.24
CA ARG A 107 -1.98 19.34 -11.24
C ARG A 107 -2.36 18.56 -12.51
N LEU A 108 -3.39 17.72 -12.46
CA LEU A 108 -3.78 16.84 -13.55
C LEU A 108 -5.16 17.22 -14.13
N ALA A 109 -5.50 18.52 -14.14
CA ALA A 109 -6.76 19.02 -14.72
C ALA A 109 -6.92 18.68 -16.22
N GLU A 110 -5.82 18.38 -16.93
CA GLU A 110 -5.81 17.96 -18.33
C GLU A 110 -5.83 16.42 -18.53
N TYR A 111 -5.62 15.63 -17.47
CA TYR A 111 -5.59 14.16 -17.57
C TYR A 111 -6.95 13.60 -17.19
N GLN A 112 -7.67 13.04 -18.16
CA GLN A 112 -8.92 12.33 -17.90
C GLN A 112 -8.61 10.99 -17.20
N LEU A 113 -8.62 10.99 -15.86
CA LEU A 113 -8.54 9.79 -15.06
C LEU A 113 -9.72 8.86 -15.39
N VAL A 114 -9.44 7.65 -15.82
CA VAL A 114 -10.45 6.61 -16.06
C VAL A 114 -11.07 6.23 -14.72
N ARG A 115 -12.37 5.86 -14.71
CA ARG A 115 -13.09 5.47 -13.48
C ARG A 115 -12.39 4.34 -12.68
N SER A 116 -11.67 3.46 -13.37
CA SER A 116 -10.86 2.40 -12.76
C SER A 116 -9.76 2.95 -11.87
N ASP A 117 -9.07 4.00 -12.32
CA ASP A 117 -7.93 4.59 -11.59
C ASP A 117 -8.39 5.20 -10.25
N TRP A 118 -9.58 5.82 -10.23
CA TRP A 118 -10.18 6.35 -9.01
C TRP A 118 -10.42 5.29 -7.95
N LEU A 119 -10.85 4.10 -8.37
CA LEU A 119 -11.11 2.99 -7.46
C LEU A 119 -9.81 2.49 -6.83
N TRP A 120 -8.83 2.13 -7.65
CA TRP A 120 -7.60 1.48 -7.20
C TRP A 120 -6.60 2.42 -6.53
N TYR A 121 -6.51 3.68 -6.97
CA TYR A 121 -5.54 4.64 -6.44
C TYR A 121 -6.09 5.52 -5.32
N THR A 122 -7.41 5.56 -5.10
CA THR A 122 -8.01 6.46 -4.10
C THR A 122 -8.99 5.76 -3.17
N ILE A 123 -10.07 5.15 -3.70
CA ILE A 123 -11.18 4.67 -2.88
C ILE A 123 -10.77 3.48 -2.03
N LEU A 124 -10.22 2.44 -2.64
CA LEU A 124 -9.82 1.22 -1.92
C LEU A 124 -8.71 1.47 -0.89
N PRO A 125 -7.61 2.22 -1.20
CA PRO A 125 -6.63 2.58 -0.18
C PRO A 125 -7.23 3.39 0.97
N LEU A 126 -8.11 4.36 0.68
CA LEU A 126 -8.77 5.18 1.71
C LEU A 126 -9.61 4.31 2.65
N ILE A 127 -10.38 3.35 2.10
CA ILE A 127 -11.16 2.38 2.90
C ILE A 127 -10.23 1.58 3.80
N SER A 128 -9.11 1.07 3.28
CA SER A 128 -8.14 0.26 4.05
C SER A 128 -7.53 1.05 5.21
N TYR A 129 -7.08 2.28 4.97
CA TYR A 129 -6.51 3.11 6.03
C TYR A 129 -7.56 3.60 7.04
N ALA A 130 -8.77 3.93 6.60
CA ALA A 130 -9.87 4.24 7.49
C ALA A 130 -10.26 3.04 8.36
N ALA A 131 -10.23 1.83 7.80
CA ALA A 131 -10.46 0.59 8.55
C ALA A 131 -9.40 0.39 9.66
N PHE A 132 -8.13 0.73 9.44
CA PHE A 132 -7.12 0.71 10.51
C PHE A 132 -7.45 1.69 11.65
N VAL A 133 -7.90 2.91 11.32
CA VAL A 133 -8.30 3.88 12.34
C VAL A 133 -9.48 3.38 13.16
N VAL A 134 -10.52 2.87 12.51
CA VAL A 134 -11.70 2.31 13.18
C VAL A 134 -11.32 1.10 14.03
N ALA A 135 -10.53 0.17 13.47
CA ALA A 135 -10.06 -1.01 14.19
C ALA A 135 -9.20 -0.64 15.40
N ALA A 136 -8.37 0.39 15.31
CA ALA A 136 -7.57 0.88 16.44
C ALA A 136 -8.45 1.35 17.62
N ILE A 137 -9.57 1.98 17.35
CA ILE A 137 -10.53 2.43 18.38
C ILE A 137 -11.24 1.23 19.01
N VAL A 138 -11.59 0.23 18.21
CA VAL A 138 -12.37 -0.96 18.63
C VAL A 138 -11.49 -2.01 19.31
N LEU A 139 -10.21 -2.12 18.95
CA LEU A 139 -9.29 -3.18 19.36
C LEU A 139 -9.21 -3.39 20.89
N PRO A 140 -9.16 -2.35 21.74
CA PRO A 140 -9.10 -2.55 23.19
C PRO A 140 -10.36 -3.17 23.80
N SER A 141 -11.53 -2.93 23.20
CA SER A 141 -12.83 -3.38 23.71
C SER A 141 -13.34 -4.66 23.06
N GLN A 142 -13.06 -4.83 21.75
CA GLN A 142 -13.52 -5.95 20.95
C GLN A 142 -12.37 -6.46 20.05
N PRO A 143 -11.39 -7.19 20.60
CA PRO A 143 -10.19 -7.57 19.85
C PRO A 143 -10.48 -8.47 18.66
N THR A 144 -11.39 -9.45 18.79
CA THR A 144 -11.67 -10.42 17.71
C THR A 144 -12.15 -9.74 16.42
N PRO A 145 -13.26 -8.98 16.40
CA PRO A 145 -13.71 -8.32 15.17
C PRO A 145 -12.69 -7.29 14.66
N ALA A 146 -12.00 -6.57 15.55
CA ALA A 146 -10.98 -5.62 15.15
C ALA A 146 -9.83 -6.29 14.39
N LEU A 147 -9.35 -7.45 14.84
CA LEU A 147 -8.28 -8.19 14.18
C LEU A 147 -8.69 -8.70 12.79
N PHE A 148 -9.94 -9.14 12.60
CA PHE A 148 -10.45 -9.50 11.27
C PHE A 148 -10.51 -8.29 10.33
N VAL A 149 -10.94 -7.12 10.82
CA VAL A 149 -10.96 -5.88 10.02
C VAL A 149 -9.55 -5.48 9.62
N ILE A 150 -8.59 -5.55 10.56
CA ILE A 150 -7.17 -5.26 10.27
C ILE A 150 -6.62 -6.22 9.22
N ALA A 151 -6.85 -7.52 9.39
CA ALA A 151 -6.41 -8.54 8.45
C ALA A 151 -6.95 -8.30 7.04
N SER A 152 -8.24 -8.00 6.93
CA SER A 152 -8.89 -7.68 5.66
C SER A 152 -8.31 -6.43 5.01
N ALA A 153 -8.07 -5.37 5.79
CA ALA A 153 -7.48 -4.13 5.31
C ALA A 153 -6.02 -4.33 4.84
N MET A 154 -5.21 -5.13 5.57
CA MET A 154 -3.86 -5.48 5.17
C MET A 154 -3.84 -6.25 3.84
N MET A 155 -4.67 -7.28 3.70
CA MET A 155 -4.81 -8.04 2.46
C MET A 155 -5.24 -7.14 1.31
N LEU A 156 -6.20 -6.24 1.54
CA LEU A 156 -6.65 -5.28 0.53
C LEU A 156 -5.50 -4.37 0.07
N LEU A 157 -4.68 -3.84 0.97
CA LEU A 157 -3.50 -3.03 0.61
C LEU A 157 -2.48 -3.82 -0.22
N LEU A 158 -2.25 -5.11 0.09
CA LEU A 158 -1.38 -5.95 -0.72
C LEU A 158 -1.93 -6.12 -2.14
N PHE A 159 -3.23 -6.43 -2.27
CA PHE A 159 -3.87 -6.60 -3.59
C PHE A 159 -3.88 -5.30 -4.40
N ILE A 160 -4.13 -4.14 -3.76
CA ILE A 160 -4.03 -2.83 -4.40
C ILE A 160 -2.61 -2.60 -4.93
N GLY A 161 -1.60 -2.85 -4.10
CA GLY A 161 -0.21 -2.67 -4.49
C GLY A 161 0.20 -3.61 -5.63
N ILE A 162 -0.25 -4.87 -5.64
CA ILE A 162 0.00 -5.82 -6.72
C ILE A 162 -0.68 -5.35 -8.02
N HIS A 163 -1.95 -4.96 -7.96
CA HIS A 163 -2.69 -4.47 -9.12
C HIS A 163 -2.01 -3.25 -9.74
N ASN A 164 -1.71 -2.26 -8.94
CA ASN A 164 -1.06 -1.04 -9.41
C ASN A 164 0.36 -1.29 -9.93
N ALA A 165 1.10 -2.26 -9.34
CA ALA A 165 2.41 -2.66 -9.84
C ALA A 165 2.31 -3.36 -11.19
N TRP A 166 1.31 -4.21 -11.38
CA TRP A 166 1.03 -4.86 -12.65
C TRP A 166 0.72 -3.85 -13.76
N ASP A 167 -0.14 -2.88 -13.48
CA ASP A 167 -0.48 -1.83 -14.44
C ASP A 167 0.75 -1.01 -14.85
N LEU A 168 1.62 -0.67 -13.89
CA LEU A 168 2.86 0.05 -14.19
C LEU A 168 3.79 -0.76 -15.10
N VAL A 169 3.98 -2.06 -14.83
CA VAL A 169 4.87 -2.92 -15.60
C VAL A 169 4.34 -3.13 -17.01
N THR A 170 3.05 -3.42 -17.15
CA THR A 170 2.42 -3.65 -18.46
C THR A 170 2.46 -2.39 -19.31
N TYR A 171 2.12 -1.23 -18.75
CA TYR A 171 2.19 0.04 -19.46
C TYR A 171 3.59 0.32 -19.99
N THR A 172 4.61 0.21 -19.14
CA THR A 172 6.00 0.47 -19.53
C THR A 172 6.53 -0.53 -20.57
N ALA A 173 6.13 -1.80 -20.49
CA ALA A 173 6.52 -2.81 -21.47
C ALA A 173 5.93 -2.50 -22.87
N PHE A 174 4.66 -2.11 -22.94
CA PHE A 174 4.01 -1.76 -24.21
C PHE A 174 4.57 -0.46 -24.82
N GLU A 175 4.83 0.58 -24.03
CA GLU A 175 5.44 1.82 -24.49
C GLU A 175 6.84 1.56 -25.08
N HIS A 176 7.64 0.73 -24.43
CA HIS A 176 8.97 0.39 -24.91
C HIS A 176 8.93 -0.37 -26.24
N ALA A 177 8.04 -1.37 -26.38
CA ALA A 177 7.86 -2.12 -27.62
C ALA A 177 7.41 -1.20 -28.79
N ARG A 178 6.54 -0.23 -28.50
CA ARG A 178 6.04 0.73 -29.51
C ARG A 178 7.15 1.67 -30.00
N SER A 179 7.97 2.19 -29.09
CA SER A 179 9.08 3.09 -29.43
C SER A 179 10.15 2.41 -30.29
N GLN A 180 10.42 1.13 -30.08
CA GLN A 180 11.36 0.37 -30.91
C GLN A 180 10.85 0.18 -32.35
N ASN A 181 9.56 -0.08 -32.53
CA ASN A 181 8.97 -0.25 -33.88
C ASN A 181 9.00 1.07 -34.69
N THR A 182 8.75 2.21 -34.05
CA THR A 182 8.79 3.53 -34.71
C THR A 182 10.21 3.97 -35.08
N SER A 183 11.24 3.42 -34.43
CA SER A 183 12.65 3.74 -34.75
C SER A 183 13.23 2.88 -35.89
N GLN A 184 12.48 1.89 -36.37
CA GLN A 184 12.88 1.01 -37.49
C GLN A 184 12.23 1.39 -38.82
N GLU A 185 11.26 2.30 -38.83
CA GLU A 185 10.63 2.93 -40.01
C GLU A 185 11.33 4.27 -40.33
#